data_101ef24d9235f597086055f4890fe6a5
#
_entry.id   101ef24d9235f597086055f4890fe6a5
#
_cell.length_a   1.000
_cell.length_b   1.000
_cell.length_c   1.000
_cell.angle_alpha   90.00
_cell.angle_beta   90.00
_cell.angle_gamma   90.00
#
_symmetry.space_group_name_H-M   'P 1'
#
loop_
_entity.id
_entity.type
_entity.pdbx_description
1 polymer ?
#
loop_
_entity_poly.entity_id
_entity_poly.type
_entity_poly.pdbx_seq_one_letter_code
_entity_poly.pdbx_strand_id
1 'polypeptide(L)'
;MALRLNDEFAPPAGGDDSSSELALLKRQLLAGQPAEREAALRRLVELRAEAVLVECLPSENLVAAQLAASGLWECWLNEQGPDARRVMDQGIACMKGGQLEDALAIFGRLAAEHPGWAEAHNKQATVLYLLGNARGSLRVCEEVVRLKPDHFGAWNGMALCAAQLEKWEVALRAARKAVQLQPTAQANYDLIQLAEAKLRGEA
;
A
#
# COMPACT_ATOMS: atom_id res chain seq x y z
N MET A 1 50.94 -33.21 -25.98
CA MET A 1 51.05 -32.01 -25.14
C MET A 1 49.65 -31.46 -24.99
N ALA A 2 48.93 -31.86 -23.94
CA ALA A 2 47.54 -31.57 -23.70
C ALA A 2 47.44 -30.47 -22.65
N LEU A 3 46.89 -29.32 -23.04
CA LEU A 3 46.55 -28.23 -22.14
C LEU A 3 45.14 -28.45 -21.58
N ARG A 4 45.07 -28.65 -20.31
CA ARG A 4 43.82 -28.63 -19.52
C ARG A 4 43.43 -27.18 -19.27
N LEU A 5 42.21 -26.80 -19.69
CA LEU A 5 41.53 -25.60 -19.22
C LEU A 5 40.30 -26.08 -18.44
N ASN A 6 40.47 -26.20 -17.11
CA ASN A 6 39.38 -26.18 -16.15
C ASN A 6 39.40 -24.77 -15.54
N ASP A 7 38.54 -23.89 -15.97
CA ASP A 7 38.13 -22.73 -15.18
C ASP A 7 36.69 -23.00 -14.72
N GLU A 8 36.60 -23.44 -13.48
CA GLU A 8 35.37 -23.49 -12.69
C GLU A 8 34.86 -22.06 -12.50
N PHE A 9 33.79 -21.72 -13.23
CA PHE A 9 33.01 -20.54 -12.95
C PHE A 9 32.08 -20.91 -11.78
N ALA A 10 32.52 -20.62 -10.55
CA ALA A 10 31.65 -20.64 -9.40
C ALA A 10 30.65 -19.47 -9.50
N PRO A 11 29.33 -19.72 -9.39
CA PRO A 11 28.37 -18.61 -9.35
C PRO A 11 28.58 -17.79 -8.07
N PRO A 12 28.30 -16.47 -8.11
CA PRO A 12 28.48 -15.63 -6.93
C PRO A 12 27.52 -16.05 -5.81
N ALA A 13 28.10 -16.36 -4.65
CA ALA A 13 27.39 -16.66 -3.42
C ALA A 13 26.79 -15.36 -2.83
N GLY A 14 25.68 -14.86 -3.40
CA GLY A 14 25.02 -13.64 -2.96
C GLY A 14 23.51 -13.78 -2.67
N GLY A 15 22.91 -14.96 -2.92
CA GLY A 15 21.48 -15.16 -2.80
C GLY A 15 20.98 -15.62 -1.43
N ASP A 16 21.85 -16.27 -0.63
CA ASP A 16 21.44 -16.92 0.61
C ASP A 16 21.42 -15.96 1.81
N ASP A 17 22.27 -14.95 1.80
CA ASP A 17 22.43 -13.99 2.91
C ASP A 17 21.28 -12.98 2.98
N SER A 18 20.81 -12.46 1.84
CA SER A 18 19.68 -11.51 1.78
C SER A 18 18.35 -12.15 2.19
N SER A 19 18.11 -13.40 1.81
CA SER A 19 16.92 -14.15 2.22
C SER A 19 16.90 -14.41 3.73
N SER A 20 18.06 -14.71 4.30
CA SER A 20 18.24 -14.90 5.74
C SER A 20 18.03 -13.60 6.53
N GLU A 21 18.53 -12.46 6.03
CA GLU A 21 18.31 -11.12 6.63
C GLU A 21 16.82 -10.79 6.67
N LEU A 22 16.10 -10.90 5.55
CA LEU A 22 14.68 -10.61 5.47
C LEU A 22 13.83 -11.49 6.39
N ALA A 23 14.14 -12.78 6.48
CA ALA A 23 13.47 -13.70 7.40
C ALA A 23 13.69 -13.33 8.88
N LEU A 24 14.90 -12.89 9.24
CA LEU A 24 15.22 -12.39 10.58
C LEU A 24 14.43 -11.13 10.90
N LEU A 25 14.45 -10.13 9.99
CA LEU A 25 13.74 -8.86 10.15
C LEU A 25 12.24 -9.07 10.28
N LYS A 26 11.64 -9.95 9.48
CA LYS A 26 10.22 -10.34 9.60
C LYS A 26 9.93 -10.88 11.00
N ARG A 27 10.73 -11.82 11.51
CA ARG A 27 10.55 -12.38 12.84
C ARG A 27 10.67 -11.31 13.93
N GLN A 28 11.66 -10.42 13.83
CA GLN A 28 11.83 -9.31 14.78
C GLN A 28 10.64 -8.34 14.74
N LEU A 29 10.11 -8.01 13.56
CA LEU A 29 8.91 -7.16 13.44
C LEU A 29 7.69 -7.81 14.09
N LEU A 30 7.49 -9.10 13.89
CA LEU A 30 6.32 -9.83 14.40
C LEU A 30 6.38 -10.11 15.91
N ALA A 31 7.55 -10.51 16.43
CA ALA A 31 7.70 -11.07 17.78
C ALA A 31 8.77 -10.40 18.66
N GLY A 32 9.53 -9.45 18.14
CA GLY A 32 10.59 -8.75 18.87
C GLY A 32 10.08 -7.79 19.96
N GLN A 33 11.01 -7.34 20.78
CA GLN A 33 10.75 -6.23 21.73
C GLN A 33 10.51 -4.92 20.96
N PRO A 34 9.89 -3.89 21.57
CA PRO A 34 9.56 -2.64 20.86
C PRO A 34 10.72 -2.02 20.07
N ALA A 35 11.91 -1.93 20.65
CA ALA A 35 13.09 -1.39 19.98
C ALA A 35 13.56 -2.26 18.80
N GLU A 36 13.44 -3.58 18.92
CA GLU A 36 13.78 -4.54 17.85
C GLU A 36 12.79 -4.40 16.68
N ARG A 37 11.50 -4.25 16.96
CA ARG A 37 10.46 -4.03 15.95
C ARG A 37 10.71 -2.76 15.15
N GLU A 38 11.02 -1.67 15.84
CA GLU A 38 11.33 -0.38 15.19
C GLU A 38 12.60 -0.47 14.34
N ALA A 39 13.64 -1.14 14.82
CA ALA A 39 14.87 -1.35 14.07
C ALA A 39 14.63 -2.22 12.82
N ALA A 40 13.88 -3.32 12.98
CA ALA A 40 13.50 -4.19 11.88
C ALA A 40 12.64 -3.45 10.83
N LEU A 41 11.68 -2.65 11.27
CA LEU A 41 10.86 -1.82 10.38
C LEU A 41 11.72 -0.85 9.57
N ARG A 42 12.60 -0.07 10.22
CA ARG A 42 13.50 0.86 9.52
C ARG A 42 14.32 0.13 8.46
N ARG A 43 14.88 -1.02 8.82
CA ARG A 43 15.70 -1.80 7.89
C ARG A 43 14.90 -2.36 6.72
N LEU A 44 13.68 -2.86 6.96
CA LEU A 44 12.76 -3.32 5.89
C LEU A 44 12.37 -2.18 4.93
N VAL A 45 12.15 -0.98 5.45
CA VAL A 45 11.87 0.21 4.62
C VAL A 45 13.09 0.63 3.80
N GLU A 46 14.29 0.65 4.38
CA GLU A 46 15.56 0.92 3.66
C GLU A 46 15.78 -0.07 2.52
N LEU A 47 15.51 -1.36 2.77
CA LEU A 47 15.62 -2.43 1.77
C LEU A 47 14.45 -2.44 0.77
N ARG A 48 13.45 -1.59 0.94
CA ARG A 48 12.19 -1.61 0.16
C ARG A 48 11.54 -3.00 0.12
N ALA A 49 11.58 -3.71 1.23
CA ALA A 49 11.11 -5.09 1.37
C ALA A 49 9.58 -5.14 1.49
N GLU A 50 8.85 -4.56 0.53
CA GLU A 50 7.38 -4.45 0.55
C GLU A 50 6.70 -5.81 0.70
N ALA A 51 7.18 -6.85 0.02
CA ALA A 51 6.61 -8.19 0.12
C ALA A 51 6.61 -8.72 1.57
N VAL A 52 7.70 -8.51 2.30
CA VAL A 52 7.80 -8.89 3.72
C VAL A 52 6.83 -8.10 4.58
N LEU A 53 6.70 -6.80 4.33
CA LEU A 53 5.76 -5.95 5.06
C LEU A 53 4.30 -6.35 4.78
N VAL A 54 3.95 -6.69 3.52
CA VAL A 54 2.62 -7.20 3.15
C VAL A 54 2.31 -8.50 3.91
N GLU A 55 3.26 -9.43 4.01
CA GLU A 55 3.10 -10.67 4.77
C GLU A 55 2.90 -10.43 6.29
N CYS A 56 3.31 -9.28 6.82
CA CYS A 56 3.13 -8.92 8.22
C CYS A 56 1.78 -8.20 8.49
N LEU A 57 1.07 -7.72 7.48
CA LEU A 57 -0.21 -7.01 7.65
C LEU A 57 -1.29 -7.83 8.37
N PRO A 58 -1.50 -9.14 8.07
CA PRO A 58 -2.53 -9.95 8.72
C PRO A 58 -2.13 -10.49 10.10
N SER A 59 -1.08 -9.92 10.71
CA SER A 59 -0.61 -10.38 12.04
C SER A 59 -1.68 -10.16 13.11
N GLU A 60 -1.85 -11.15 13.98
CA GLU A 60 -2.66 -11.03 15.21
C GLU A 60 -2.04 -10.03 16.21
N ASN A 61 -0.74 -9.77 16.11
CA ASN A 61 -0.07 -8.72 16.84
C ASN A 61 -0.39 -7.36 16.21
N LEU A 62 -1.34 -6.63 16.78
CA LEU A 62 -1.81 -5.34 16.27
C LEU A 62 -0.69 -4.31 16.08
N VAL A 63 0.30 -4.31 16.99
CA VAL A 63 1.45 -3.39 16.88
C VAL A 63 2.30 -3.75 15.66
N ALA A 64 2.57 -5.04 15.43
CA ALA A 64 3.32 -5.48 14.26
C ALA A 64 2.57 -5.17 12.96
N ALA A 65 1.26 -5.41 12.92
CA ALA A 65 0.42 -5.09 11.77
C ALA A 65 0.42 -3.57 11.46
N GLN A 66 0.30 -2.72 12.49
CA GLN A 66 0.36 -1.26 12.33
C GLN A 66 1.72 -0.77 11.85
N LEU A 67 2.81 -1.33 12.40
CA LEU A 67 4.17 -1.03 11.95
C LEU A 67 4.38 -1.44 10.49
N ALA A 68 3.92 -2.64 10.10
CA ALA A 68 4.00 -3.09 8.72
C ALA A 68 3.23 -2.16 7.77
N ALA A 69 2.02 -1.75 8.13
CA ALA A 69 1.24 -0.78 7.36
C ALA A 69 1.95 0.57 7.23
N SER A 70 2.54 1.07 8.33
CA SER A 70 3.33 2.30 8.33
C SER A 70 4.56 2.20 7.42
N GLY A 71 5.28 1.05 7.46
CA GLY A 71 6.42 0.81 6.59
C GLY A 71 6.04 0.78 5.11
N LEU A 72 4.91 0.18 4.77
CA LEU A 72 4.40 0.19 3.38
C LEU A 72 4.09 1.62 2.91
N TRP A 73 3.44 2.45 3.75
CA TRP A 73 3.24 3.86 3.41
C TRP A 73 4.55 4.58 3.14
N GLU A 74 5.59 4.36 3.97
CA GLU A 74 6.91 4.96 3.74
C GLU A 74 7.57 4.46 2.45
N CYS A 75 7.49 3.17 2.14
CA CYS A 75 7.99 2.63 0.89
C CYS A 75 7.29 3.28 -0.32
N TRP A 76 5.96 3.35 -0.31
CA TRP A 76 5.16 3.89 -1.40
C TRP A 76 5.33 5.39 -1.59
N LEU A 77 5.42 6.15 -0.49
CA LEU A 77 5.65 7.59 -0.53
C LEU A 77 7.05 7.97 -1.05
N ASN A 78 8.05 7.11 -0.83
CA ASN A 78 9.44 7.36 -1.24
C ASN A 78 9.82 6.66 -2.56
N GLU A 79 8.87 6.06 -3.27
CA GLU A 79 9.12 5.22 -4.45
C GLU A 79 9.88 5.97 -5.55
N GLN A 80 9.58 7.26 -5.76
CA GLN A 80 10.17 8.11 -6.80
C GLN A 80 11.31 9.01 -6.33
N GLY A 81 11.82 8.79 -5.11
CA GLY A 81 12.96 9.51 -4.56
C GLY A 81 12.62 10.84 -3.88
N PRO A 82 13.65 11.55 -3.38
CA PRO A 82 13.43 12.66 -2.43
C PRO A 82 12.79 13.90 -3.06
N ASP A 83 13.00 14.17 -4.33
CA ASP A 83 12.44 15.34 -4.99
C ASP A 83 10.94 15.17 -5.22
N ALA A 84 10.52 14.01 -5.74
CA ALA A 84 9.12 13.67 -5.89
C ALA A 84 8.43 13.56 -4.52
N ARG A 85 9.12 13.03 -3.50
CA ARG A 85 8.61 12.99 -2.12
C ARG A 85 8.30 14.39 -1.58
N ARG A 86 9.17 15.38 -1.81
CA ARG A 86 8.89 16.77 -1.37
C ARG A 86 7.61 17.34 -2.00
N VAL A 87 7.38 17.08 -3.28
CA VAL A 87 6.15 17.51 -3.97
C VAL A 87 4.93 16.75 -3.43
N MET A 88 5.08 15.44 -3.17
CA MET A 88 4.06 14.63 -2.50
C MET A 88 3.66 15.21 -1.14
N ASP A 89 4.65 15.57 -0.31
CA ASP A 89 4.42 16.14 1.02
C ASP A 89 3.72 17.51 0.95
N GLN A 90 4.00 18.34 -0.08
CA GLN A 90 3.26 19.58 -0.34
C GLN A 90 1.78 19.28 -0.65
N GLY A 91 1.50 18.32 -1.52
CA GLY A 91 0.12 17.92 -1.80
C GLY A 91 -0.61 17.38 -0.57
N ILE A 92 0.08 16.60 0.28
CA ILE A 92 -0.48 16.11 1.54
C ILE A 92 -0.76 17.29 2.50
N ALA A 93 0.10 18.30 2.56
CA ALA A 93 -0.11 19.48 3.38
C ALA A 93 -1.34 20.28 2.89
N CYS A 94 -1.47 20.52 1.59
CA CYS A 94 -2.65 21.15 0.99
C CYS A 94 -3.93 20.36 1.32
N MET A 95 -3.93 19.06 1.15
CA MET A 95 -5.07 18.19 1.45
C MET A 95 -5.47 18.29 2.94
N LYS A 96 -4.50 18.23 3.86
CA LYS A 96 -4.74 18.40 5.31
C LYS A 96 -5.24 19.78 5.68
N GLY A 97 -4.80 20.81 4.95
CA GLY A 97 -5.23 22.19 5.10
C GLY A 97 -6.59 22.51 4.48
N GLY A 98 -7.25 21.53 3.85
CA GLY A 98 -8.53 21.72 3.16
C GLY A 98 -8.42 22.38 1.77
N GLN A 99 -7.21 22.60 1.25
CA GLN A 99 -6.93 23.15 -0.08
C GLN A 99 -7.00 22.00 -1.11
N LEU A 100 -8.23 21.47 -1.31
CA LEU A 100 -8.42 20.21 -2.04
C LEU A 100 -8.13 20.36 -3.54
N GLU A 101 -8.45 21.49 -4.16
CA GLU A 101 -8.17 21.76 -5.57
C GLU A 101 -6.66 21.84 -5.84
N ASP A 102 -5.90 22.50 -4.95
CA ASP A 102 -4.44 22.59 -5.04
C ASP A 102 -3.81 21.19 -4.85
N ALA A 103 -4.29 20.43 -3.87
CA ALA A 103 -3.87 19.06 -3.64
C ALA A 103 -4.14 18.17 -4.87
N LEU A 104 -5.32 18.31 -5.50
CA LEU A 104 -5.68 17.58 -6.70
C LEU A 104 -4.74 17.90 -7.86
N ALA A 105 -4.43 19.19 -8.06
CA ALA A 105 -3.49 19.62 -9.09
C ALA A 105 -2.09 19.04 -8.88
N ILE A 106 -1.59 19.05 -7.63
CA ILE A 106 -0.28 18.50 -7.27
C ILE A 106 -0.24 16.99 -7.53
N PHE A 107 -1.21 16.24 -6.99
CA PHE A 107 -1.21 14.77 -7.15
C PHE A 107 -1.49 14.34 -8.60
N GLY A 108 -2.34 15.09 -9.33
CA GLY A 108 -2.57 14.85 -10.75
C GLY A 108 -1.32 15.03 -11.59
N ARG A 109 -0.50 16.07 -11.30
CA ARG A 109 0.79 16.26 -11.95
C ARG A 109 1.77 15.13 -11.62
N LEU A 110 1.92 14.74 -10.35
CA LEU A 110 2.77 13.63 -9.94
C LEU A 110 2.38 12.31 -10.62
N ALA A 111 1.07 12.01 -10.71
CA ALA A 111 0.57 10.85 -11.38
C ALA A 111 0.86 10.87 -12.90
N ALA A 112 0.84 12.04 -13.53
CA ALA A 112 1.16 12.21 -14.95
C ALA A 112 2.68 12.09 -15.22
N GLU A 113 3.51 12.66 -14.34
CA GLU A 113 4.98 12.59 -14.43
C GLU A 113 5.51 11.18 -14.11
N HIS A 114 4.83 10.45 -13.22
CA HIS A 114 5.19 9.12 -12.76
C HIS A 114 4.00 8.15 -12.86
N PRO A 115 3.61 7.73 -14.08
CA PRO A 115 2.37 6.95 -14.28
C PRO A 115 2.36 5.57 -13.60
N GLY A 116 3.53 5.04 -13.24
CA GLY A 116 3.67 3.81 -12.43
C GLY A 116 3.59 4.03 -10.92
N TRP A 117 3.58 5.27 -10.44
CA TRP A 117 3.59 5.56 -9.00
C TRP A 117 2.19 5.43 -8.40
N ALA A 118 1.87 4.24 -7.90
CA ALA A 118 0.55 3.90 -7.35
C ALA A 118 0.10 4.88 -6.25
N GLU A 119 1.01 5.35 -5.38
CA GLU A 119 0.66 6.25 -4.28
C GLU A 119 0.27 7.66 -4.76
N ALA A 120 0.85 8.17 -5.85
CA ALA A 120 0.42 9.45 -6.43
C ALA A 120 -1.02 9.38 -6.92
N HIS A 121 -1.38 8.31 -7.63
CA HIS A 121 -2.76 8.03 -8.03
C HIS A 121 -3.67 7.83 -6.82
N ASN A 122 -3.23 7.12 -5.78
CA ASN A 122 -4.02 6.92 -4.57
C ASN A 122 -4.33 8.23 -3.85
N LYS A 123 -3.38 9.15 -3.75
CA LYS A 123 -3.62 10.50 -3.19
C LYS A 123 -4.58 11.31 -4.06
N GLN A 124 -4.43 11.23 -5.38
CA GLN A 124 -5.38 11.85 -6.32
C GLN A 124 -6.80 11.30 -6.10
N ALA A 125 -6.95 9.97 -5.98
CA ALA A 125 -8.24 9.34 -5.71
C ALA A 125 -8.85 9.81 -4.39
N THR A 126 -8.03 9.91 -3.33
CA THR A 126 -8.46 10.40 -2.02
C THR A 126 -9.03 11.81 -2.12
N VAL A 127 -8.33 12.72 -2.81
CA VAL A 127 -8.82 14.11 -2.97
C VAL A 127 -10.09 14.17 -3.81
N LEU A 128 -10.18 13.40 -4.89
CA LEU A 128 -11.42 13.30 -5.68
C LEU A 128 -12.61 12.85 -4.84
N TYR A 129 -12.40 11.89 -3.93
CA TYR A 129 -13.45 11.46 -3.00
C TYR A 129 -13.87 12.58 -2.06
N LEU A 130 -12.91 13.29 -1.46
CA LEU A 130 -13.16 14.44 -0.56
C LEU A 130 -13.90 15.58 -1.26
N LEU A 131 -13.67 15.77 -2.56
CA LEU A 131 -14.40 16.72 -3.42
C LEU A 131 -15.80 16.21 -3.87
N GLY A 132 -16.24 15.05 -3.39
CA GLY A 132 -17.52 14.45 -3.77
C GLY A 132 -17.53 13.76 -5.13
N ASN A 133 -16.41 13.68 -5.83
CA ASN A 133 -16.30 12.99 -7.11
C ASN A 133 -16.01 11.49 -6.94
N ALA A 134 -16.94 10.76 -6.32
CA ALA A 134 -16.80 9.33 -6.07
C ALA A 134 -16.60 8.52 -7.36
N ARG A 135 -17.21 8.93 -8.49
CA ARG A 135 -17.02 8.24 -9.77
C ARG A 135 -15.59 8.40 -10.32
N GLY A 136 -15.03 9.59 -10.21
CA GLY A 136 -13.65 9.87 -10.59
C GLY A 136 -12.67 9.12 -9.69
N SER A 137 -12.89 9.18 -8.37
CA SER A 137 -12.09 8.47 -7.37
C SER A 137 -12.09 6.96 -7.61
N LEU A 138 -13.26 6.36 -7.85
CA LEU A 138 -13.37 4.92 -8.13
C LEU A 138 -12.49 4.47 -9.30
N ARG A 139 -12.54 5.20 -10.43
CA ARG A 139 -11.70 4.89 -11.61
C ARG A 139 -10.20 4.96 -11.29
N VAL A 140 -9.79 5.96 -10.50
CA VAL A 140 -8.38 6.09 -10.12
C VAL A 140 -7.99 4.98 -9.13
N CYS A 141 -8.86 4.59 -8.18
CA CYS A 141 -8.61 3.45 -7.30
C CYS A 141 -8.44 2.14 -8.10
N GLU A 142 -9.25 1.91 -9.15
CA GLU A 142 -9.10 0.75 -10.04
C GLU A 142 -7.71 0.71 -10.70
N GLU A 143 -7.20 1.86 -11.11
CA GLU A 143 -5.83 1.96 -11.64
C GLU A 143 -4.78 1.65 -10.55
N VAL A 144 -4.94 2.19 -9.34
CA VAL A 144 -4.01 1.92 -8.23
C VAL A 144 -3.92 0.43 -7.93
N VAL A 145 -5.05 -0.29 -7.83
CA VAL A 145 -5.03 -1.73 -7.52
C VAL A 145 -4.51 -2.58 -8.70
N ARG A 146 -4.55 -2.07 -9.93
CA ARG A 146 -3.91 -2.68 -11.09
C ARG A 146 -2.39 -2.52 -11.03
N LEU A 147 -1.88 -1.34 -10.64
CA LEU A 147 -0.46 -1.07 -10.47
C LEU A 147 0.13 -1.80 -9.25
N LYS A 148 -0.60 -1.81 -8.15
CA LYS A 148 -0.16 -2.38 -6.87
C LYS A 148 -1.33 -3.14 -6.22
N PRO A 149 -1.46 -4.46 -6.50
CA PRO A 149 -2.59 -5.28 -6.02
C PRO A 149 -2.71 -5.38 -4.50
N ASP A 150 -1.62 -5.14 -3.76
CA ASP A 150 -1.60 -5.17 -2.30
C ASP A 150 -1.77 -3.79 -1.65
N HIS A 151 -2.16 -2.79 -2.42
CA HIS A 151 -2.38 -1.43 -1.92
C HIS A 151 -3.71 -1.34 -1.14
N PHE A 152 -3.67 -1.70 0.15
CA PHE A 152 -4.87 -1.79 1.01
C PHE A 152 -5.66 -0.47 1.09
N GLY A 153 -4.98 0.70 1.06
CA GLY A 153 -5.65 2.00 1.04
C GLY A 153 -6.51 2.23 -0.19
N ALA A 154 -6.05 1.77 -1.36
CA ALA A 154 -6.82 1.88 -2.60
C ALA A 154 -8.03 0.92 -2.62
N TRP A 155 -7.89 -0.29 -2.10
CA TRP A 155 -9.02 -1.20 -1.94
C TRP A 155 -10.08 -0.62 -1.00
N ASN A 156 -9.67 -0.01 0.12
CA ASN A 156 -10.59 0.70 1.01
C ASN A 156 -11.27 1.89 0.29
N GLY A 157 -10.49 2.74 -0.40
CA GLY A 157 -11.03 3.85 -1.18
C GLY A 157 -12.03 3.40 -2.26
N MET A 158 -11.71 2.30 -2.96
CA MET A 158 -12.60 1.67 -3.95
C MET A 158 -13.91 1.20 -3.32
N ALA A 159 -13.86 0.59 -2.13
CA ALA A 159 -15.04 0.14 -1.41
C ALA A 159 -15.95 1.31 -1.01
N LEU A 160 -15.37 2.37 -0.45
CA LEU A 160 -16.10 3.59 -0.07
C LEU A 160 -16.76 4.26 -1.28
N CYS A 161 -16.00 4.47 -2.36
CA CYS A 161 -16.54 5.08 -3.59
C CYS A 161 -17.66 4.24 -4.21
N ALA A 162 -17.48 2.92 -4.25
CA ALA A 162 -18.49 2.01 -4.80
C ALA A 162 -19.77 2.00 -3.96
N ALA A 163 -19.65 2.02 -2.63
CA ALA A 163 -20.79 2.12 -1.72
C ALA A 163 -21.56 3.44 -1.92
N GLN A 164 -20.84 4.57 -2.03
CA GLN A 164 -21.47 5.87 -2.29
C GLN A 164 -22.19 5.93 -3.65
N LEU A 165 -21.75 5.12 -4.62
CA LEU A 165 -22.38 4.99 -5.94
C LEU A 165 -23.41 3.87 -6.01
N GLU A 166 -23.74 3.25 -4.89
CA GLU A 166 -24.67 2.11 -4.76
C GLU A 166 -24.25 0.88 -5.61
N LYS A 167 -22.97 0.76 -5.93
CA LYS A 167 -22.39 -0.39 -6.65
C LYS A 167 -21.98 -1.48 -5.65
N TRP A 168 -22.98 -2.10 -5.04
CA TRP A 168 -22.81 -2.95 -3.86
C TRP A 168 -21.93 -4.18 -4.08
N GLU A 169 -21.99 -4.82 -5.28
CA GLU A 169 -21.11 -5.95 -5.60
C GLU A 169 -19.63 -5.51 -5.68
N VAL A 170 -19.37 -4.31 -6.21
CA VAL A 170 -18.00 -3.75 -6.28
C VAL A 170 -17.53 -3.39 -4.88
N ALA A 171 -18.38 -2.73 -4.08
CA ALA A 171 -18.09 -2.37 -2.70
C ALA A 171 -17.73 -3.60 -1.86
N LEU A 172 -18.53 -4.66 -1.95
CA LEU A 172 -18.33 -5.91 -1.23
C LEU A 172 -17.00 -6.59 -1.61
N ARG A 173 -16.72 -6.72 -2.91
CA ARG A 173 -15.43 -7.29 -3.35
C ARG A 173 -14.22 -6.49 -2.87
N ALA A 174 -14.29 -5.16 -3.00
CA ALA A 174 -13.20 -4.29 -2.60
C ALA A 174 -12.99 -4.30 -1.08
N ALA A 175 -14.06 -4.22 -0.28
CA ALA A 175 -13.97 -4.28 1.17
C ALA A 175 -13.42 -5.62 1.67
N ARG A 176 -13.84 -6.75 1.08
CA ARG A 176 -13.29 -8.07 1.40
C ARG A 176 -11.80 -8.16 1.10
N LYS A 177 -11.33 -7.60 -0.03
CA LYS A 177 -9.89 -7.56 -0.34
C LYS A 177 -9.13 -6.64 0.63
N ALA A 178 -9.70 -5.49 1.00
CA ALA A 178 -9.11 -4.60 2.00
C ALA A 178 -8.97 -5.30 3.36
N VAL A 179 -9.96 -6.08 3.81
CA VAL A 179 -9.89 -6.87 5.06
C VAL A 179 -8.84 -7.98 4.97
N GLN A 180 -8.70 -8.65 3.82
CA GLN A 180 -7.65 -9.66 3.65
C GLN A 180 -6.24 -9.09 3.83
N LEU A 181 -6.03 -7.85 3.35
CA LEU A 181 -4.75 -7.16 3.48
C LEU A 181 -4.57 -6.53 4.85
N GLN A 182 -5.61 -5.92 5.40
CA GLN A 182 -5.57 -5.22 6.68
C GLN A 182 -6.76 -5.60 7.56
N PRO A 183 -6.71 -6.74 8.26
CA PRO A 183 -7.82 -7.24 9.09
C PRO A 183 -8.20 -6.34 10.27
N THR A 184 -7.34 -5.39 10.63
CA THR A 184 -7.57 -4.47 11.76
C THR A 184 -8.45 -3.26 11.42
N ALA A 185 -8.79 -3.05 10.15
CA ALA A 185 -9.56 -1.90 9.69
C ALA A 185 -11.09 -2.17 9.83
N GLN A 186 -11.66 -1.87 11.00
CA GLN A 186 -13.07 -2.14 11.34
C GLN A 186 -14.06 -1.57 10.30
N ALA A 187 -13.79 -0.38 9.76
CA ALA A 187 -14.65 0.24 8.76
C ALA A 187 -14.91 -0.62 7.51
N ASN A 188 -13.97 -1.51 7.15
CA ASN A 188 -14.18 -2.42 6.02
C ASN A 188 -15.16 -3.55 6.35
N TYR A 189 -15.21 -4.01 7.62
CA TYR A 189 -16.21 -4.99 8.06
C TYR A 189 -17.62 -4.39 8.04
N ASP A 190 -17.74 -3.14 8.48
CA ASP A 190 -19.02 -2.41 8.45
C ASP A 190 -19.51 -2.24 7.01
N LEU A 191 -18.60 -1.94 6.07
CA LEU A 191 -18.92 -1.87 4.63
C LEU A 191 -19.34 -3.22 4.06
N ILE A 192 -18.71 -4.31 4.47
CA ILE A 192 -19.10 -5.66 4.05
C ILE A 192 -20.55 -5.94 4.50
N GLN A 193 -20.86 -5.71 5.77
CA GLN A 193 -22.21 -5.92 6.32
C GLN A 193 -23.26 -5.08 5.59
N LEU A 194 -22.96 -3.78 5.37
CA LEU A 194 -23.85 -2.89 4.64
C LEU A 194 -24.09 -3.38 3.20
N ALA A 195 -23.02 -3.71 2.48
CA ALA A 195 -23.12 -4.15 1.09
C ALA A 195 -23.90 -5.47 0.97
N GLU A 196 -23.69 -6.41 1.90
CA GLU A 196 -24.45 -7.67 1.94
C GLU A 196 -25.93 -7.42 2.23
N ALA A 197 -26.29 -6.53 3.17
CA ALA A 197 -27.66 -6.17 3.47
C ALA A 197 -28.37 -5.55 2.24
N LYS A 198 -27.69 -4.60 1.57
CA LYS A 198 -28.20 -3.97 0.35
C LYS A 198 -28.43 -4.97 -0.79
N LEU A 199 -27.50 -5.93 -0.97
CA LEU A 199 -27.63 -6.97 -2.00
C LEU A 199 -28.76 -7.97 -1.70
N ARG A 200 -29.13 -8.16 -0.41
CA ARG A 200 -30.29 -8.95 -0.02
C ARG A 200 -31.62 -8.17 -0.08
N GLY A 201 -31.59 -6.87 -0.33
CA GLY A 201 -32.78 -6.01 -0.31
C GLY A 201 -33.31 -5.70 1.10
N GLU A 202 -32.45 -5.77 2.12
CA GLU A 202 -32.80 -5.60 3.54
C GLU A 202 -32.71 -4.14 4.03
N ALA A 203 -32.44 -3.17 3.16
CA ALA A 203 -32.20 -1.76 3.59
C ALA A 203 -32.68 -0.75 2.53
#